data_ed0ff156ba55adc51bf01495beab0349
#
_entry.id   ed0ff156ba55adc51bf01495beab0349
#
_cell.length_a   1.000
_cell.length_b   1.000
_cell.length_c   1.000
_cell.angle_alpha   90.00
_cell.angle_beta   90.00
_cell.angle_gamma   90.00
#
_symmetry.space_group_name_H-M   'P 1'
#
loop_
_entity.id
_entity.type
_entity.pdbx_description
1 polymer ?
#
loop_
_entity_poly.entity_id
_entity_poly.type
_entity_poly.pdbx_seq_one_letter_code
_entity_poly.pdbx_strand_id
1 'polypeptide(L)'
;MNVLYIHTHDSGRILSPYGYKVPTPHLEAFAKTAVTFAHCYCVGPTCSPSRAALLTGQYPHQNGMLGLAQRGFSLDYTKHLAQFLGRNGYRTALCGIQHEAGWYLDIEKAHSKTIGYQEDLTHSTLGYEKTDLNQWDLENAKTAAAWLKAQDGQHPFFLSYGMHCTHRPFPTEIDPAVNENAAVPPPPIPNAPETREDFAHYLTSAKWADDCIGVVLTALKDAGLEEDTLVFFTTDHGIADPYAKCSLFDSGIGVALLFRFPGAKANGRVCDSLISQLDVFPTLCDLLDLPRPSYLEGVSFRPCLDDPAAKIRDAVYAEVNFHTSYEPARCIRTDRYKYIRYFDESHLCTNSSNTDESPTKAFFTGYGFREQEKPREALYDLIYDTGERNNLIASPAHAARSLELAIS
;
A
#
# COMPACT_ATOMS: atom_id res chain seq x y z
N MET A 1 22.63 9.53 -5.51
CA MET A 1 21.75 8.33 -5.41
C MET A 1 20.36 8.75 -5.86
N ASN A 2 19.77 8.07 -6.84
CA ASN A 2 18.41 8.29 -7.30
C ASN A 2 17.40 7.55 -6.42
N VAL A 3 16.12 7.89 -6.52
CA VAL A 3 15.02 7.20 -5.85
C VAL A 3 13.93 6.87 -6.86
N LEU A 4 13.58 5.58 -6.97
CA LEU A 4 12.47 5.09 -7.75
C LEU A 4 11.42 4.48 -6.79
N TYR A 5 10.26 5.10 -6.73
CA TYR A 5 9.09 4.64 -5.99
C TYR A 5 8.08 4.02 -6.96
N ILE A 6 7.81 2.72 -6.81
CA ILE A 6 6.83 1.97 -7.61
C ILE A 6 5.70 1.55 -6.68
N HIS A 7 4.46 1.75 -7.12
CA HIS A 7 3.31 1.40 -6.29
C HIS A 7 2.08 0.98 -7.08
N THR A 8 1.33 0.05 -6.48
CA THR A 8 0.02 -0.39 -6.96
C THR A 8 -1.10 0.14 -6.06
N HIS A 9 -2.34 -0.11 -6.44
CA HIS A 9 -3.54 0.04 -5.63
C HIS A 9 -4.01 -1.31 -5.07
N ASP A 10 -4.66 -1.30 -3.90
CA ASP A 10 -5.53 -2.37 -3.37
C ASP A 10 -4.94 -3.80 -3.48
N SER A 11 -3.62 -3.98 -3.35
CA SER A 11 -2.97 -5.30 -3.48
C SER A 11 -2.61 -5.92 -2.13
N GLY A 12 -2.42 -5.10 -1.10
CA GLY A 12 -1.91 -5.57 0.19
C GLY A 12 -0.62 -6.37 0.05
N ARG A 13 -0.61 -7.58 0.59
CA ARG A 13 0.48 -8.55 0.45
C ARG A 13 0.14 -9.71 -0.49
N ILE A 14 -0.98 -9.62 -1.24
CA ILE A 14 -1.45 -10.72 -2.08
C ILE A 14 -0.67 -10.75 -3.41
N LEU A 15 0.62 -11.07 -3.32
CA LEU A 15 1.63 -11.09 -4.38
C LEU A 15 2.57 -12.28 -4.19
N SER A 16 3.24 -12.75 -5.26
CA SER A 16 4.09 -13.95 -5.20
C SER A 16 5.28 -13.85 -4.22
N PRO A 17 5.95 -12.69 -4.02
CA PRO A 17 7.01 -12.57 -3.01
C PRO A 17 6.55 -12.84 -1.57
N TYR A 18 5.24 -12.78 -1.32
CA TYR A 18 4.62 -13.06 -0.01
C TYR A 18 4.00 -14.46 0.08
N GLY A 19 4.31 -15.35 -0.87
CA GLY A 19 3.89 -16.75 -0.87
C GLY A 19 2.50 -17.01 -1.45
N TYR A 20 1.85 -16.00 -2.03
CA TYR A 20 0.59 -16.18 -2.73
C TYR A 20 0.82 -16.62 -4.19
N LYS A 21 -0.07 -17.50 -4.68
CA LYS A 21 -0.03 -17.93 -6.07
C LYS A 21 -0.62 -16.87 -7.01
N VAL A 22 0.09 -15.77 -7.14
CA VAL A 22 -0.24 -14.64 -8.02
C VAL A 22 0.81 -14.57 -9.13
N PRO A 23 0.45 -14.35 -10.40
CA PRO A 23 1.41 -14.35 -11.51
C PRO A 23 2.21 -13.03 -11.57
N THR A 24 3.12 -12.84 -10.61
CA THR A 24 3.97 -11.65 -10.49
C THR A 24 5.47 -11.99 -10.54
N PRO A 25 5.96 -12.55 -11.68
CA PRO A 25 7.35 -13.00 -11.82
C PRO A 25 8.38 -11.87 -11.77
N HIS A 26 8.05 -10.65 -12.21
CA HIS A 26 8.98 -9.52 -12.14
C HIS A 26 9.19 -9.04 -10.70
N LEU A 27 8.13 -8.99 -9.90
CA LEU A 27 8.24 -8.72 -8.46
C LEU A 27 9.01 -9.82 -7.73
N GLU A 28 8.80 -11.08 -8.11
CA GLU A 28 9.55 -12.21 -7.54
C GLU A 28 11.04 -12.12 -7.90
N ALA A 29 11.36 -11.73 -9.13
CA ALA A 29 12.75 -11.47 -9.53
C ALA A 29 13.34 -10.28 -8.78
N PHE A 30 12.59 -9.19 -8.62
CA PHE A 30 13.00 -8.02 -7.86
C PHE A 30 13.26 -8.36 -6.37
N ALA A 31 12.42 -9.17 -5.74
CA ALA A 31 12.60 -9.61 -4.35
C ALA A 31 13.94 -10.33 -4.11
N LYS A 32 14.50 -10.99 -5.13
CA LYS A 32 15.84 -11.62 -5.05
C LYS A 32 17.00 -10.61 -4.95
N THR A 33 16.74 -9.35 -5.23
CA THR A 33 17.72 -8.25 -5.16
C THR A 33 17.32 -7.13 -4.19
N ALA A 34 16.22 -7.31 -3.48
CA ALA A 34 15.68 -6.36 -2.51
C ALA A 34 15.46 -7.03 -1.15
N VAL A 35 15.35 -6.26 -0.09
CA VAL A 35 14.84 -6.76 1.19
C VAL A 35 13.31 -6.87 1.11
N THR A 36 12.77 -8.04 1.42
CA THR A 36 11.33 -8.27 1.54
C THR A 36 10.92 -8.09 3.01
N PHE A 37 10.12 -7.08 3.31
CA PHE A 37 9.60 -6.88 4.66
C PHE A 37 8.31 -7.67 4.85
N ALA A 38 8.35 -8.77 5.61
CA ALA A 38 7.21 -9.65 5.83
C ALA A 38 6.08 -8.97 6.62
N HIS A 39 6.42 -8.02 7.49
CA HIS A 39 5.52 -7.37 8.44
C HIS A 39 5.51 -5.83 8.27
N CYS A 40 5.21 -5.36 7.05
CA CYS A 40 4.96 -3.95 6.77
C CYS A 40 3.47 -3.63 6.83
N TYR A 41 3.12 -2.48 7.43
CA TYR A 41 1.73 -2.07 7.66
C TYR A 41 1.51 -0.61 7.26
N CYS A 42 0.39 -0.33 6.58
CA CYS A 42 -0.08 1.03 6.39
C CYS A 42 -0.76 1.53 7.69
N VAL A 43 -0.80 2.85 7.83
CA VAL A 43 -1.39 3.47 9.03
C VAL A 43 -2.83 3.95 8.83
N GLY A 44 -3.32 3.84 7.59
CA GLY A 44 -4.71 4.17 7.25
C GLY A 44 -5.14 3.34 6.04
N PRO A 45 -5.91 2.24 6.20
CA PRO A 45 -6.18 1.27 5.12
C PRO A 45 -7.20 1.79 4.10
N THR A 46 -7.00 3.01 3.63
CA THR A 46 -7.75 3.67 2.54
C THR A 46 -6.78 4.43 1.64
N CYS A 47 -7.10 4.60 0.36
CA CYS A 47 -6.16 5.07 -0.66
C CYS A 47 -5.41 6.36 -0.29
N SER A 48 -6.12 7.52 -0.20
CA SER A 48 -5.46 8.80 0.07
C SER A 48 -4.82 8.87 1.46
N PRO A 49 -5.45 8.40 2.56
CA PRO A 49 -4.84 8.36 3.88
C PRO A 49 -3.54 7.57 3.95
N SER A 50 -3.51 6.37 3.36
CA SER A 50 -2.30 5.53 3.33
C SER A 50 -1.15 6.20 2.58
N ARG A 51 -1.42 6.67 1.36
CA ARG A 51 -0.42 7.32 0.49
C ARG A 51 0.10 8.62 1.09
N ALA A 52 -0.81 9.45 1.61
CA ALA A 52 -0.46 10.68 2.31
C ALA A 52 0.43 10.41 3.53
N ALA A 53 0.13 9.36 4.29
CA ALA A 53 0.91 9.00 5.47
C ALA A 53 2.33 8.55 5.08
N LEU A 54 2.49 7.66 4.09
CA LEU A 54 3.80 7.25 3.58
C LEU A 54 4.62 8.44 3.10
N LEU A 55 3.98 9.34 2.31
CA LEU A 55 4.68 10.42 1.61
C LEU A 55 4.85 11.70 2.46
N THR A 56 4.23 11.78 3.65
CA THR A 56 4.47 12.85 4.63
C THR A 56 5.18 12.37 5.88
N GLY A 57 5.23 11.05 6.13
CA GLY A 57 5.77 10.46 7.36
C GLY A 57 4.92 10.77 8.59
N GLN A 58 3.63 11.12 8.43
CA GLN A 58 2.70 11.50 9.49
C GLN A 58 1.41 10.67 9.44
N TYR A 59 0.82 10.39 10.61
CA TYR A 59 -0.49 9.73 10.67
C TYR A 59 -1.59 10.59 10.02
N PRO A 60 -2.69 9.98 9.51
CA PRO A 60 -3.79 10.72 8.89
C PRO A 60 -4.37 11.83 9.76
N HIS A 61 -4.51 11.62 11.08
CA HIS A 61 -5.00 12.64 12.01
C HIS A 61 -4.02 13.81 12.20
N GLN A 62 -2.74 13.66 11.88
CA GLN A 62 -1.72 14.70 11.96
C GLN A 62 -1.54 15.44 10.63
N ASN A 63 -1.62 14.72 9.50
CA ASN A 63 -1.42 15.33 8.19
C ASN A 63 -2.72 15.90 7.58
N GLY A 64 -3.90 15.55 8.15
CA GLY A 64 -5.22 16.03 7.72
C GLY A 64 -5.92 15.18 6.67
N MET A 65 -5.26 14.17 6.08
CA MET A 65 -5.87 13.28 5.09
C MET A 65 -6.69 12.17 5.78
N LEU A 66 -7.79 12.56 6.41
CA LEU A 66 -8.66 11.62 7.15
C LEU A 66 -9.52 10.73 6.26
N GLY A 67 -9.66 11.08 4.97
CA GLY A 67 -10.42 10.37 3.96
C GLY A 67 -9.88 10.66 2.57
N LEU A 68 -10.67 10.37 1.52
CA LEU A 68 -10.22 10.52 0.14
C LEU A 68 -10.06 11.98 -0.29
N ALA A 69 -8.98 12.31 -0.99
CA ALA A 69 -8.69 13.67 -1.47
C ALA A 69 -9.80 14.23 -2.36
N GLN A 70 -10.42 13.43 -3.24
CA GLN A 70 -11.55 13.84 -4.08
C GLN A 70 -12.85 14.09 -3.29
N ARG A 71 -12.87 13.81 -1.98
CA ARG A 71 -13.99 14.11 -1.06
C ARG A 71 -13.72 15.32 -0.20
N GLY A 72 -12.71 16.12 -0.55
CA GLY A 72 -12.38 17.39 0.10
C GLY A 72 -11.35 17.32 1.22
N PHE A 73 -10.77 16.14 1.48
CA PHE A 73 -9.64 16.03 2.39
C PHE A 73 -8.35 16.49 1.72
N SER A 74 -7.49 17.13 2.47
CA SER A 74 -6.20 17.65 1.99
C SER A 74 -5.16 17.63 3.10
N LEU A 75 -3.90 17.82 2.73
CA LEU A 75 -2.77 17.86 3.66
C LEU A 75 -1.93 19.13 3.46
N ASP A 76 -0.96 19.33 4.34
CA ASP A 76 0.10 20.32 4.12
C ASP A 76 1.12 19.75 3.13
N TYR A 77 0.94 20.06 1.84
CA TYR A 77 1.79 19.55 0.75
C TYR A 77 3.25 19.97 0.88
N THR A 78 3.57 21.00 1.67
CA THR A 78 4.97 21.41 1.91
C THR A 78 5.77 20.33 2.66
N LYS A 79 5.09 19.40 3.32
CA LYS A 79 5.68 18.24 4.02
C LYS A 79 5.81 17.00 3.14
N HIS A 80 5.24 17.04 1.93
CA HIS A 80 5.27 15.89 1.02
C HIS A 80 6.70 15.56 0.56
N LEU A 81 7.00 14.26 0.42
CA LEU A 81 8.33 13.75 0.04
C LEU A 81 8.84 14.37 -1.27
N ALA A 82 7.98 14.55 -2.28
CA ALA A 82 8.36 15.20 -3.54
C ALA A 82 8.85 16.64 -3.30
N GLN A 83 8.16 17.41 -2.46
CA GLN A 83 8.58 18.77 -2.07
C GLN A 83 9.90 18.75 -1.29
N PHE A 84 10.03 17.81 -0.35
CA PHE A 84 11.24 17.66 0.44
C PHE A 84 12.44 17.33 -0.43
N LEU A 85 12.33 16.32 -1.30
CA LEU A 85 13.42 15.93 -2.20
C LEU A 85 13.73 17.04 -3.22
N GLY A 86 12.70 17.70 -3.77
CA GLY A 86 12.91 18.85 -4.67
C GLY A 86 13.72 19.98 -4.03
N ARG A 87 13.44 20.31 -2.75
CA ARG A 87 14.24 21.31 -1.99
C ARG A 87 15.66 20.84 -1.71
N ASN A 88 15.93 19.54 -1.74
CA ASN A 88 17.24 18.95 -1.56
C ASN A 88 17.96 18.62 -2.89
N GLY A 89 17.55 19.24 -4.00
CA GLY A 89 18.25 19.17 -5.29
C GLY A 89 17.87 17.99 -6.18
N TYR A 90 16.80 17.24 -5.83
CA TYR A 90 16.30 16.17 -6.68
C TYR A 90 15.38 16.72 -7.79
N ARG A 91 15.53 16.18 -8.99
CA ARG A 91 14.52 16.30 -10.04
C ARG A 91 13.37 15.37 -9.72
N THR A 92 12.16 15.91 -9.52
CA THR A 92 11.00 15.11 -9.07
C THR A 92 9.99 14.93 -10.19
N ALA A 93 9.65 13.69 -10.50
CA ALA A 93 8.71 13.32 -11.56
C ALA A 93 7.61 12.38 -11.05
N LEU A 94 6.39 12.62 -11.54
CA LEU A 94 5.25 11.72 -11.38
C LEU A 94 4.95 11.05 -12.72
N CYS A 95 4.68 9.76 -12.71
CA CYS A 95 4.17 9.02 -13.85
C CYS A 95 3.06 8.07 -13.39
N GLY A 96 1.87 8.20 -13.95
CA GLY A 96 0.70 7.42 -13.57
C GLY A 96 -0.04 8.00 -12.37
N ILE A 97 -0.53 7.13 -11.48
CA ILE A 97 -1.45 7.52 -10.42
C ILE A 97 -0.78 8.27 -9.27
N GLN A 98 -1.46 9.28 -8.78
CA GLN A 98 -1.36 9.86 -7.45
C GLN A 98 -2.76 9.87 -6.80
N HIS A 99 -2.88 9.90 -5.50
CA HIS A 99 -4.18 9.98 -4.84
C HIS A 99 -4.12 10.84 -3.56
N GLU A 100 -3.10 11.69 -3.48
CA GLU A 100 -2.85 12.60 -2.36
C GLU A 100 -3.47 13.98 -2.57
N ALA A 101 -3.86 14.33 -3.82
CA ALA A 101 -4.48 15.61 -4.16
C ALA A 101 -5.54 15.45 -5.23
N GLY A 102 -6.77 15.92 -4.95
CA GLY A 102 -7.89 15.95 -5.89
C GLY A 102 -8.20 14.61 -6.52
N TRP A 103 -8.54 14.63 -7.80
CA TRP A 103 -8.78 13.40 -8.57
C TRP A 103 -7.45 12.78 -8.99
N TYR A 104 -7.29 11.49 -8.67
CA TYR A 104 -6.09 10.72 -9.01
C TYR A 104 -5.93 10.48 -10.53
N LEU A 105 -6.99 10.66 -11.30
CA LEU A 105 -7.02 10.65 -12.77
C LEU A 105 -7.11 12.09 -13.31
N ASP A 106 -6.25 12.97 -12.82
CA ASP A 106 -6.24 14.40 -13.18
C ASP A 106 -5.63 14.60 -14.57
N ILE A 107 -6.49 14.79 -15.57
CA ILE A 107 -6.07 15.02 -16.95
C ILE A 107 -5.42 16.40 -17.17
N GLU A 108 -5.69 17.36 -16.30
CA GLU A 108 -5.13 18.72 -16.39
C GLU A 108 -3.77 18.86 -15.67
N LYS A 109 -3.34 17.80 -14.97
CA LYS A 109 -2.08 17.77 -14.21
C LYS A 109 -1.92 18.88 -13.17
N ALA A 110 -3.03 19.50 -12.75
CA ALA A 110 -3.02 20.57 -11.77
C ALA A 110 -2.64 20.07 -10.38
N HIS A 111 -3.09 18.85 -10.04
CA HIS A 111 -2.90 18.29 -8.72
C HIS A 111 -1.47 17.80 -8.48
N SER A 112 -0.75 17.32 -9.51
CA SER A 112 0.66 16.96 -9.39
C SER A 112 1.53 18.15 -9.02
N LYS A 113 1.22 19.34 -9.56
CA LYS A 113 1.88 20.60 -9.19
C LYS A 113 1.58 21.01 -7.75
N THR A 114 0.34 20.80 -7.29
CA THR A 114 -0.05 21.04 -5.90
C THR A 114 0.75 20.17 -4.95
N ILE A 115 0.95 18.91 -5.29
CA ILE A 115 1.80 17.98 -4.53
C ILE A 115 3.26 18.43 -4.55
N GLY A 116 3.73 18.99 -5.66
CA GLY A 116 5.07 19.55 -5.81
C GLY A 116 6.02 18.73 -6.69
N TYR A 117 5.49 17.88 -7.56
CA TYR A 117 6.27 17.29 -8.63
C TYR A 117 6.63 18.36 -9.66
N GLN A 118 7.90 18.38 -10.08
CA GLN A 118 8.41 19.30 -11.10
C GLN A 118 7.96 18.87 -12.51
N GLU A 119 7.86 17.57 -12.73
CA GLU A 119 7.42 16.98 -13.99
C GLU A 119 6.24 16.02 -13.74
N ASP A 120 5.28 16.06 -14.65
CA ASP A 120 4.20 15.08 -14.71
C ASP A 120 4.20 14.43 -16.10
N LEU A 121 4.59 13.17 -16.11
CA LEU A 121 4.76 12.35 -17.29
C LEU A 121 3.48 11.56 -17.62
N THR A 122 2.46 11.67 -16.78
CA THR A 122 1.26 10.85 -16.84
C THR A 122 0.47 11.06 -18.12
N HIS A 123 0.05 9.99 -18.76
CA HIS A 123 -0.86 10.02 -19.89
C HIS A 123 -2.26 10.44 -19.47
N SER A 124 -2.98 11.11 -20.39
CA SER A 124 -4.41 11.36 -20.22
C SER A 124 -5.17 10.03 -20.16
N THR A 125 -6.19 9.97 -19.31
CA THR A 125 -7.16 8.85 -19.27
C THR A 125 -8.28 8.98 -20.32
N LEU A 126 -8.29 10.06 -21.10
CA LEU A 126 -9.30 10.24 -22.16
C LEU A 126 -9.18 9.12 -23.20
N GLY A 127 -10.30 8.46 -23.47
CA GLY A 127 -10.37 7.35 -24.42
C GLY A 127 -10.19 5.96 -23.80
N TYR A 128 -9.95 5.88 -22.49
CA TYR A 128 -9.94 4.61 -21.77
C TYR A 128 -11.24 4.44 -20.97
N GLU A 129 -11.84 3.26 -21.07
CA GLU A 129 -12.86 2.84 -20.11
C GLU A 129 -12.18 2.46 -18.79
N LYS A 130 -12.95 2.43 -17.68
CA LYS A 130 -12.38 2.10 -16.36
C LYS A 130 -11.79 0.69 -16.29
N THR A 131 -12.34 -0.23 -17.07
CA THR A 131 -11.88 -1.63 -17.19
C THR A 131 -10.60 -1.77 -18.00
N ASP A 132 -10.20 -0.73 -18.74
CA ASP A 132 -9.02 -0.72 -19.63
C ASP A 132 -7.86 0.10 -19.06
N LEU A 133 -7.97 0.57 -17.81
CA LEU A 133 -6.91 1.36 -17.17
C LEU A 133 -5.61 0.56 -16.92
N ASN A 134 -5.64 -0.76 -17.02
CA ASN A 134 -4.45 -1.60 -17.11
C ASN A 134 -3.60 -1.29 -18.36
N GLN A 135 -4.24 -0.96 -19.50
CA GLN A 135 -3.55 -0.53 -20.72
C GLN A 135 -2.95 0.88 -20.53
N TRP A 136 -3.66 1.76 -19.85
CA TRP A 136 -3.16 3.08 -19.47
C TRP A 136 -1.94 2.98 -18.54
N ASP A 137 -1.94 2.03 -17.58
CA ASP A 137 -0.78 1.73 -16.74
C ASP A 137 0.44 1.32 -17.58
N LEU A 138 0.24 0.50 -18.64
CA LEU A 138 1.32 0.08 -19.52
C LEU A 138 1.88 1.24 -20.35
N GLU A 139 1.06 2.16 -20.83
CA GLU A 139 1.54 3.35 -21.55
C GLU A 139 2.35 4.27 -20.60
N ASN A 140 1.91 4.43 -19.37
CA ASN A 140 2.69 5.14 -18.34
C ASN A 140 4.01 4.41 -18.02
N ALA A 141 4.01 3.07 -17.94
CA ALA A 141 5.23 2.29 -17.77
C ALA A 141 6.26 2.56 -18.88
N LYS A 142 5.81 2.57 -20.15
CA LYS A 142 6.66 2.88 -21.30
C LYS A 142 7.21 4.31 -21.23
N THR A 143 6.39 5.26 -20.79
CA THR A 143 6.80 6.65 -20.61
C THR A 143 7.83 6.81 -19.48
N ALA A 144 7.59 6.17 -18.33
CA ALA A 144 8.56 6.12 -17.24
C ALA A 144 9.88 5.48 -17.69
N ALA A 145 9.80 4.39 -18.47
CA ALA A 145 10.96 3.72 -19.03
C ALA A 145 11.77 4.61 -19.99
N ALA A 146 11.08 5.36 -20.87
CA ALA A 146 11.73 6.30 -21.78
C ALA A 146 12.40 7.45 -21.01
N TRP A 147 11.72 7.97 -19.98
CA TRP A 147 12.25 9.03 -19.13
C TRP A 147 13.50 8.57 -18.36
N LEU A 148 13.50 7.34 -17.81
CA LEU A 148 14.68 6.77 -17.14
C LEU A 148 15.88 6.64 -18.09
N LYS A 149 15.68 6.19 -19.33
CA LYS A 149 16.73 6.07 -20.35
C LYS A 149 17.28 7.42 -20.81
N ALA A 150 16.54 8.50 -20.61
CA ALA A 150 16.95 9.86 -20.99
C ALA A 150 17.69 10.61 -19.86
N GLN A 151 17.93 9.99 -18.71
CA GLN A 151 18.64 10.64 -17.62
C GLN A 151 20.13 10.78 -17.94
N ASP A 152 20.66 11.97 -17.72
CA ASP A 152 22.06 12.33 -18.02
C ASP A 152 23.03 12.15 -16.84
N GLY A 153 22.48 11.76 -15.66
CA GLY A 153 23.25 11.58 -14.43
C GLY A 153 23.73 12.88 -13.76
N GLN A 154 23.36 14.06 -14.28
CA GLN A 154 23.81 15.35 -13.73
C GLN A 154 23.15 15.69 -12.39
N HIS A 155 21.91 15.25 -12.20
CA HIS A 155 21.11 15.50 -10.99
C HIS A 155 20.47 14.19 -10.51
N PRO A 156 20.42 13.96 -9.19
CA PRO A 156 19.63 12.84 -8.67
C PRO A 156 18.14 13.08 -8.96
N PHE A 157 17.41 12.00 -9.17
CA PHE A 157 15.96 12.08 -9.39
C PHE A 157 15.16 11.32 -8.33
N PHE A 158 13.92 11.74 -8.17
CA PHE A 158 12.83 11.01 -7.52
C PHE A 158 11.73 10.78 -8.56
N LEU A 159 11.57 9.54 -9.00
CA LEU A 159 10.45 9.13 -9.85
C LEU A 159 9.43 8.36 -9.02
N SER A 160 8.19 8.85 -8.97
CA SER A 160 7.03 8.13 -8.47
C SER A 160 6.30 7.53 -9.67
N TYR A 161 6.32 6.20 -9.78
CA TYR A 161 5.55 5.46 -10.79
C TYR A 161 4.40 4.71 -10.12
N GLY A 162 3.18 5.17 -10.35
CA GLY A 162 1.96 4.63 -9.75
C GLY A 162 1.03 4.01 -10.79
N MET A 163 0.45 2.85 -10.46
CA MET A 163 -0.47 2.10 -11.31
C MET A 163 -1.89 2.13 -10.75
N HIS A 164 -2.88 2.11 -11.66
CA HIS A 164 -4.29 1.90 -11.29
C HIS A 164 -4.51 0.45 -10.83
N CYS A 165 -3.83 -0.50 -11.46
CA CYS A 165 -3.87 -1.89 -11.01
C CYS A 165 -3.32 -2.02 -9.57
N THR A 166 -4.00 -2.72 -8.66
CA THR A 166 -5.14 -3.63 -8.84
C THR A 166 -6.47 -3.05 -8.31
N HIS A 167 -6.75 -1.78 -8.59
CA HIS A 167 -8.02 -1.15 -8.20
C HIS A 167 -9.18 -1.68 -9.07
N ARG A 168 -10.38 -1.78 -8.49
CA ARG A 168 -11.60 -2.10 -9.23
C ARG A 168 -12.06 -0.92 -10.10
N PRO A 169 -12.77 -1.16 -11.22
CA PRO A 169 -13.09 -2.48 -11.80
C PRO A 169 -11.86 -3.15 -12.40
N PHE A 170 -11.80 -4.47 -12.28
CA PHE A 170 -10.75 -5.27 -12.91
C PHE A 170 -10.96 -5.40 -14.43
N PRO A 171 -9.92 -5.82 -15.20
CA PRO A 171 -10.09 -6.20 -16.61
C PRO A 171 -11.20 -7.24 -16.76
N THR A 172 -12.01 -7.08 -17.82
CA THR A 172 -13.17 -7.96 -18.06
C THR A 172 -12.78 -9.36 -18.54
N GLU A 173 -11.66 -9.46 -19.26
CA GLU A 173 -11.13 -10.74 -19.73
C GLU A 173 -10.06 -11.26 -18.79
N ILE A 174 -10.12 -12.55 -18.48
CA ILE A 174 -9.11 -13.21 -17.65
C ILE A 174 -7.89 -13.54 -18.50
N ASP A 175 -6.70 -13.15 -18.04
CA ASP A 175 -5.45 -13.44 -18.74
C ASP A 175 -5.23 -14.96 -18.86
N PRO A 176 -4.82 -15.48 -20.04
CA PRO A 176 -4.57 -16.90 -20.27
C PRO A 176 -3.56 -17.56 -19.31
N ALA A 177 -2.68 -16.76 -18.66
CA ALA A 177 -1.77 -17.26 -17.63
C ALA A 177 -2.47 -17.55 -16.29
N VAL A 178 -3.70 -17.06 -16.09
CA VAL A 178 -4.50 -17.28 -14.89
C VAL A 178 -5.35 -18.53 -15.04
N ASN A 179 -5.19 -19.47 -14.14
CA ASN A 179 -6.06 -20.64 -14.05
C ASN A 179 -7.23 -20.35 -13.10
N GLU A 180 -8.39 -20.03 -13.66
CA GLU A 180 -9.62 -19.72 -12.93
C GLU A 180 -10.01 -20.80 -11.92
N ASN A 181 -9.85 -22.09 -12.30
CA ASN A 181 -10.17 -23.20 -11.41
C ASN A 181 -9.24 -23.30 -10.19
N ALA A 182 -8.08 -22.63 -10.24
CA ALA A 182 -7.11 -22.59 -9.15
C ALA A 182 -7.00 -21.19 -8.49
N ALA A 183 -7.90 -20.28 -8.83
CA ALA A 183 -7.97 -18.93 -8.29
C ALA A 183 -8.63 -18.92 -6.90
N VAL A 184 -7.99 -19.53 -5.93
CA VAL A 184 -8.49 -19.59 -4.54
C VAL A 184 -8.19 -18.25 -3.85
N PRO A 185 -9.23 -17.48 -3.44
CA PRO A 185 -9.02 -16.23 -2.74
C PRO A 185 -8.38 -16.45 -1.36
N PRO A 186 -7.59 -15.48 -0.86
CA PRO A 186 -6.96 -15.60 0.46
C PRO A 186 -8.01 -15.44 1.58
N PRO A 187 -7.76 -16.01 2.77
CA PRO A 187 -8.57 -15.70 3.94
C PRO A 187 -8.59 -14.17 4.23
N PRO A 188 -9.71 -13.61 4.70
CA PRO A 188 -10.91 -14.33 5.20
C PRO A 188 -11.97 -14.60 4.12
N ILE A 189 -11.68 -14.49 2.83
CA ILE A 189 -12.65 -14.67 1.75
C ILE A 189 -12.93 -16.16 1.57
N PRO A 190 -14.21 -16.60 1.60
CA PRO A 190 -14.57 -17.98 1.36
C PRO A 190 -14.25 -18.42 -0.08
N ASN A 191 -13.87 -19.69 -0.24
CA ASN A 191 -13.65 -20.29 -1.55
C ASN A 191 -14.99 -20.79 -2.13
N ALA A 192 -15.72 -19.90 -2.82
CA ALA A 192 -16.98 -20.16 -3.50
C ALA A 192 -16.82 -19.87 -5.02
N PRO A 193 -17.75 -20.35 -5.87
CA PRO A 193 -17.65 -20.04 -7.33
C PRO A 193 -17.52 -18.55 -7.63
N GLU A 194 -18.37 -17.71 -7.02
CA GLU A 194 -18.44 -16.26 -7.25
C GLU A 194 -17.16 -15.55 -6.78
N THR A 195 -16.60 -15.97 -5.64
CA THR A 195 -15.39 -15.37 -5.08
C THR A 195 -14.12 -15.84 -5.81
N ARG A 196 -14.12 -17.06 -6.36
CA ARG A 196 -13.03 -17.53 -7.25
C ARG A 196 -12.99 -16.79 -8.56
N GLU A 197 -14.15 -16.58 -9.20
CA GLU A 197 -14.27 -15.81 -10.44
C GLU A 197 -13.76 -14.39 -10.23
N ASP A 198 -14.23 -13.70 -9.21
CA ASP A 198 -13.80 -12.35 -8.85
C ASP A 198 -12.29 -12.29 -8.57
N PHE A 199 -11.76 -13.27 -7.86
CA PHE A 199 -10.33 -13.36 -7.58
C PHE A 199 -9.48 -13.68 -8.83
N ALA A 200 -10.01 -14.40 -9.82
CA ALA A 200 -9.33 -14.61 -11.09
C ALA A 200 -9.14 -13.30 -11.87
N HIS A 201 -10.10 -12.38 -11.81
CA HIS A 201 -9.96 -11.04 -12.35
C HIS A 201 -8.91 -10.20 -11.58
N TYR A 202 -8.84 -10.34 -10.24
CA TYR A 202 -7.76 -9.76 -9.45
C TYR A 202 -6.39 -10.27 -9.89
N LEU A 203 -6.24 -11.60 -10.08
CA LEU A 203 -4.99 -12.22 -10.54
C LEU A 203 -4.55 -11.66 -11.90
N THR A 204 -5.51 -11.43 -12.80
CA THR A 204 -5.27 -10.78 -14.09
C THR A 204 -4.77 -9.35 -13.92
N SER A 205 -5.42 -8.56 -13.07
CA SER A 205 -5.01 -7.19 -12.77
C SER A 205 -3.61 -7.13 -12.14
N ALA A 206 -3.30 -8.05 -11.23
CA ALA A 206 -1.98 -8.16 -10.60
C ALA A 206 -0.87 -8.52 -11.60
N LYS A 207 -1.19 -9.39 -12.58
CA LYS A 207 -0.28 -9.70 -13.68
C LYS A 207 0.04 -8.48 -14.54
N TRP A 208 -0.98 -7.69 -14.90
CA TRP A 208 -0.77 -6.44 -15.64
C TRP A 208 0.12 -5.46 -14.88
N ALA A 209 -0.09 -5.33 -13.57
CA ALA A 209 0.78 -4.51 -12.71
C ALA A 209 2.22 -5.01 -12.76
N ASP A 210 2.43 -6.33 -12.66
CA ASP A 210 3.75 -6.93 -12.69
C ASP A 210 4.46 -6.73 -14.04
N ASP A 211 3.74 -6.88 -15.16
CA ASP A 211 4.28 -6.62 -16.49
C ASP A 211 4.75 -5.15 -16.61
N CYS A 212 3.98 -4.20 -16.10
CA CYS A 212 4.34 -2.79 -16.05
C CYS A 212 5.60 -2.53 -15.20
N ILE A 213 5.68 -3.17 -14.03
CA ILE A 213 6.87 -3.13 -13.15
C ILE A 213 8.09 -3.67 -13.89
N GLY A 214 7.94 -4.78 -14.61
CA GLY A 214 8.98 -5.37 -15.43
C GLY A 214 9.54 -4.41 -16.47
N VAL A 215 8.67 -3.65 -17.16
CA VAL A 215 9.06 -2.62 -18.13
C VAL A 215 9.94 -1.55 -17.47
N VAL A 216 9.53 -1.02 -16.31
CA VAL A 216 10.23 0.06 -15.62
C VAL A 216 11.58 -0.43 -15.04
N LEU A 217 11.60 -1.59 -14.38
CA LEU A 217 12.84 -2.14 -13.81
C LEU A 217 13.85 -2.53 -14.89
N THR A 218 13.39 -3.08 -16.02
CA THR A 218 14.26 -3.36 -17.17
C THR A 218 14.87 -2.09 -17.73
N ALA A 219 14.08 -1.03 -17.87
CA ALA A 219 14.58 0.26 -18.36
C ALA A 219 15.63 0.88 -17.43
N LEU A 220 15.44 0.77 -16.11
CA LEU A 220 16.42 1.23 -15.12
C LEU A 220 17.76 0.50 -15.28
N LYS A 221 17.71 -0.83 -15.50
CA LYS A 221 18.87 -1.65 -15.74
C LYS A 221 19.55 -1.31 -17.08
N ASP A 222 18.76 -1.23 -18.17
CA ASP A 222 19.28 -0.90 -19.50
C ASP A 222 19.93 0.49 -19.56
N ALA A 223 19.47 1.42 -18.74
CA ALA A 223 20.06 2.75 -18.60
C ALA A 223 21.36 2.77 -17.75
N GLY A 224 21.74 1.64 -17.16
CA GLY A 224 22.92 1.55 -16.29
C GLY A 224 22.75 2.26 -14.94
N LEU A 225 21.51 2.53 -14.51
CA LEU A 225 21.22 3.32 -13.30
C LEU A 225 20.98 2.45 -12.06
N GLU A 226 21.06 1.13 -12.20
CA GLU A 226 20.64 0.18 -11.15
C GLU A 226 21.42 0.33 -9.85
N GLU A 227 22.75 0.52 -9.96
CA GLU A 227 23.67 0.67 -8.82
C GLU A 227 23.66 2.08 -8.20
N ASP A 228 23.05 3.05 -8.88
CA ASP A 228 22.91 4.43 -8.41
C ASP A 228 21.48 4.78 -8.00
N THR A 229 20.59 3.78 -7.92
CA THR A 229 19.17 4.01 -7.64
C THR A 229 18.67 3.13 -6.49
N LEU A 230 18.17 3.77 -5.44
CA LEU A 230 17.34 3.15 -4.44
C LEU A 230 15.97 2.89 -5.07
N VAL A 231 15.49 1.65 -5.02
CA VAL A 231 14.16 1.28 -5.52
C VAL A 231 13.32 0.70 -4.40
N PHE A 232 12.11 1.21 -4.24
CA PHE A 232 11.15 0.56 -3.36
C PHE A 232 9.80 0.38 -4.05
N PHE A 233 9.25 -0.81 -3.86
CA PHE A 233 7.89 -1.17 -4.26
C PHE A 233 7.03 -1.31 -3.01
N THR A 234 5.84 -0.71 -3.01
CA THR A 234 4.84 -0.93 -1.97
C THR A 234 3.43 -0.84 -2.52
N THR A 235 2.46 -1.26 -1.69
CA THR A 235 1.03 -1.13 -1.95
C THR A 235 0.42 -0.18 -0.92
N ASP A 236 -0.77 0.34 -1.19
CA ASP A 236 -1.39 1.31 -0.27
C ASP A 236 -2.10 0.64 0.92
N HIS A 237 -2.88 -0.41 0.68
CA HIS A 237 -3.63 -1.18 1.68
C HIS A 237 -4.04 -2.55 1.12
N GLY A 238 -4.83 -3.31 1.86
CA GLY A 238 -5.33 -4.62 1.45
C GLY A 238 -6.25 -4.58 0.23
N ILE A 239 -6.56 -5.75 -0.32
CA ILE A 239 -7.44 -5.90 -1.49
C ILE A 239 -8.83 -5.28 -1.25
N ALA A 240 -9.52 -4.89 -2.35
CA ALA A 240 -10.81 -4.21 -2.30
C ALA A 240 -11.98 -5.18 -2.03
N ASP A 241 -11.89 -5.91 -0.91
CA ASP A 241 -12.86 -6.92 -0.50
C ASP A 241 -13.30 -6.74 0.97
N PRO A 242 -14.41 -7.38 1.40
CA PRO A 242 -14.84 -7.39 2.78
C PRO A 242 -13.73 -7.86 3.74
N TYR A 243 -13.63 -7.21 4.90
CA TYR A 243 -12.60 -7.43 5.92
C TYR A 243 -11.15 -7.11 5.50
N ALA A 244 -10.93 -6.50 4.33
CA ALA A 244 -9.62 -6.04 3.86
C ALA A 244 -9.60 -4.50 3.75
N LYS A 245 -9.72 -3.90 2.58
CA LYS A 245 -9.78 -2.42 2.42
C LYS A 245 -10.72 -1.78 3.44
N CYS A 246 -10.32 -0.64 3.99
CA CYS A 246 -11.06 0.11 5.02
C CYS A 246 -11.23 -0.64 6.36
N SER A 247 -10.49 -1.71 6.61
CA SER A 247 -10.52 -2.43 7.89
C SER A 247 -9.15 -2.42 8.58
N LEU A 248 -9.16 -2.57 9.92
CA LEU A 248 -7.94 -2.64 10.72
C LEU A 248 -7.43 -4.07 10.95
N PHE A 249 -7.99 -5.06 10.25
CA PHE A 249 -7.45 -6.42 10.21
C PHE A 249 -6.12 -6.46 9.44
N ASP A 250 -5.29 -7.49 9.68
CA ASP A 250 -4.02 -7.64 8.93
C ASP A 250 -4.23 -7.75 7.41
N SER A 251 -5.40 -8.25 6.97
CA SER A 251 -5.82 -8.25 5.57
C SER A 251 -6.05 -6.84 5.00
N GLY A 252 -6.36 -5.86 5.85
CA GLY A 252 -6.56 -4.45 5.46
C GLY A 252 -5.31 -3.60 5.59
N ILE A 253 -4.62 -3.69 6.74
CA ILE A 253 -3.44 -2.84 7.01
C ILE A 253 -2.13 -3.43 6.52
N GLY A 254 -2.05 -4.75 6.26
CA GLY A 254 -0.83 -5.41 5.80
C GLY A 254 -0.53 -5.09 4.34
N VAL A 255 0.66 -4.56 4.07
CA VAL A 255 1.09 -4.11 2.75
C VAL A 255 2.41 -4.74 2.34
N ALA A 256 2.63 -4.89 1.04
CA ALA A 256 3.93 -5.27 0.52
C ALA A 256 4.94 -4.12 0.69
N LEU A 257 6.16 -4.44 1.01
CA LEU A 257 7.32 -3.55 0.92
C LEU A 257 8.54 -4.36 0.48
N LEU A 258 8.98 -4.12 -0.75
CA LEU A 258 10.25 -4.58 -1.28
C LEU A 258 11.18 -3.38 -1.40
N PHE A 259 12.34 -3.42 -0.78
CA PHE A 259 13.22 -2.27 -0.70
C PHE A 259 14.65 -2.65 -1.11
N ARG A 260 15.12 -2.15 -2.25
CA ARG A 260 16.47 -2.35 -2.73
C ARG A 260 17.29 -1.09 -2.49
N PHE A 261 18.31 -1.21 -1.68
CA PHE A 261 19.36 -0.23 -1.55
C PHE A 261 20.67 -0.81 -2.12
N PRO A 262 21.33 -0.18 -3.10
CA PRO A 262 22.56 -0.70 -3.68
C PRO A 262 23.62 -1.00 -2.61
N GLY A 263 24.18 -2.19 -2.64
CA GLY A 263 25.18 -2.64 -1.70
C GLY A 263 24.67 -3.08 -0.31
N ALA A 264 23.35 -3.04 -0.06
CA ALA A 264 22.79 -3.52 1.22
C ALA A 264 23.01 -5.02 1.41
N LYS A 265 23.49 -5.44 2.59
CA LYS A 265 23.82 -6.84 2.89
C LYS A 265 22.59 -7.74 2.99
N ALA A 266 21.42 -7.15 3.30
CA ALA A 266 20.16 -7.87 3.43
C ALA A 266 19.40 -8.01 2.10
N ASN A 267 19.89 -7.48 0.97
CA ASN A 267 19.27 -7.67 -0.34
C ASN A 267 19.10 -9.17 -0.64
N GLY A 268 17.91 -9.56 -1.14
CA GLY A 268 17.54 -10.95 -1.40
C GLY A 268 17.10 -11.72 -0.16
N ARG A 269 16.92 -11.05 0.99
CA ARG A 269 16.50 -11.67 2.26
C ARG A 269 15.16 -11.14 2.75
N VAL A 270 14.51 -11.91 3.62
CA VAL A 270 13.30 -11.51 4.31
C VAL A 270 13.66 -10.88 5.66
N CYS A 271 13.01 -9.77 5.98
CA CYS A 271 13.08 -9.11 7.28
C CYS A 271 11.73 -9.25 8.00
N ASP A 272 11.75 -9.80 9.22
CA ASP A 272 10.56 -10.04 10.03
C ASP A 272 10.26 -8.92 11.04
N SER A 273 11.01 -7.81 11.00
CA SER A 273 10.74 -6.66 11.86
C SER A 273 9.38 -6.04 11.54
N LEU A 274 8.67 -5.57 12.57
CA LEU A 274 7.50 -4.73 12.38
C LEU A 274 7.91 -3.40 11.75
N ILE A 275 7.32 -3.08 10.59
CA ILE A 275 7.56 -1.84 9.85
C ILE A 275 6.23 -1.12 9.61
N SER A 276 6.21 0.17 9.87
CA SER A 276 5.15 1.07 9.44
C SER A 276 5.55 1.73 8.11
N GLN A 277 4.61 1.98 7.23
CA GLN A 277 4.89 2.80 6.03
C GLN A 277 5.43 4.20 6.37
N LEU A 278 5.15 4.73 7.57
CA LEU A 278 5.76 5.98 8.05
C LEU A 278 7.29 5.92 8.12
N ASP A 279 7.86 4.72 8.22
CA ASP A 279 9.29 4.49 8.39
C ASP A 279 10.08 4.67 7.10
N VAL A 280 9.39 4.69 5.94
CA VAL A 280 10.03 4.89 4.62
C VAL A 280 10.69 6.25 4.54
N PHE A 281 10.00 7.33 4.87
CA PHE A 281 10.55 8.68 4.75
C PHE A 281 11.78 8.93 5.62
N PRO A 282 11.78 8.64 6.94
CA PRO A 282 13.01 8.79 7.74
C PRO A 282 14.14 7.85 7.29
N THR A 283 13.83 6.67 6.74
CA THR A 283 14.85 5.78 6.16
C THR A 283 15.47 6.39 4.91
N LEU A 284 14.67 7.02 4.04
CA LEU A 284 15.21 7.77 2.89
C LEU A 284 16.13 8.90 3.34
N CYS A 285 15.76 9.66 4.39
CA CYS A 285 16.64 10.69 4.94
C CYS A 285 18.00 10.13 5.36
N ASP A 286 18.02 9.01 6.08
CA ASP A 286 19.24 8.38 6.57
C ASP A 286 20.12 7.79 5.43
N LEU A 287 19.49 7.23 4.40
CA LEU A 287 20.20 6.60 3.28
C LEU A 287 20.74 7.62 2.27
N LEU A 288 20.08 8.77 2.15
CA LEU A 288 20.44 9.84 1.22
C LEU A 288 21.24 10.95 1.89
N ASP A 289 21.59 10.79 3.17
CA ASP A 289 22.34 11.75 3.97
C ASP A 289 21.66 13.13 4.02
N LEU A 290 20.31 13.13 4.14
CA LEU A 290 19.47 14.32 4.19
C LEU A 290 19.00 14.61 5.62
N PRO A 291 18.83 15.89 5.99
CA PRO A 291 18.37 16.26 7.33
C PRO A 291 16.95 15.75 7.56
N ARG A 292 16.77 15.01 8.67
CA ARG A 292 15.44 14.48 9.04
C ARG A 292 14.53 15.61 9.54
N PRO A 293 13.38 15.86 8.88
CA PRO A 293 12.38 16.81 9.37
C PRO A 293 11.81 16.39 10.73
N SER A 294 11.57 17.36 11.60
CA SER A 294 11.07 17.12 12.96
C SER A 294 9.61 16.64 13.03
N TYR A 295 8.86 16.76 11.95
CA TYR A 295 7.47 16.32 11.88
C TYR A 295 7.32 14.82 11.54
N LEU A 296 8.41 14.11 11.23
CA LEU A 296 8.35 12.68 10.90
C LEU A 296 8.13 11.83 12.13
N GLU A 297 7.08 11.01 12.11
CA GLU A 297 6.68 10.10 13.21
C GLU A 297 7.28 8.68 13.06
N GLY A 298 7.74 8.33 11.86
CA GLY A 298 8.34 7.03 11.57
C GLY A 298 9.71 6.85 12.20
N VAL A 299 10.19 5.61 12.22
CA VAL A 299 11.53 5.21 12.67
C VAL A 299 12.28 4.61 11.48
N SER A 300 13.53 5.03 11.25
CA SER A 300 14.31 4.48 10.17
C SER A 300 14.57 2.98 10.32
N PHE A 301 14.29 2.23 9.26
CA PHE A 301 14.62 0.80 9.20
C PHE A 301 15.98 0.54 8.52
N ARG A 302 16.83 1.54 8.40
CA ARG A 302 18.19 1.37 7.86
C ARG A 302 18.94 0.18 8.48
N PRO A 303 18.86 -0.10 9.81
CA PRO A 303 19.51 -1.27 10.39
C PRO A 303 19.08 -2.61 9.78
N CYS A 304 17.82 -2.73 9.31
CA CYS A 304 17.32 -3.94 8.65
C CYS A 304 17.97 -4.20 7.28
N LEU A 305 18.55 -3.18 6.65
CA LEU A 305 19.25 -3.32 5.37
C LEU A 305 20.64 -3.94 5.55
N ASP A 306 21.22 -3.85 6.73
CA ASP A 306 22.48 -4.50 7.11
C ASP A 306 22.24 -5.86 7.76
N ASP A 307 21.24 -5.94 8.66
CA ASP A 307 20.86 -7.16 9.38
C ASP A 307 19.35 -7.35 9.33
N PRO A 308 18.83 -8.35 8.57
CA PRO A 308 17.40 -8.61 8.47
C PRO A 308 16.75 -9.07 9.78
N ALA A 309 17.55 -9.45 10.81
CA ALA A 309 17.06 -9.77 12.15
C ALA A 309 16.96 -8.54 13.07
N ALA A 310 17.37 -7.34 12.61
CA ALA A 310 17.28 -6.13 13.40
C ALA A 310 15.81 -5.81 13.73
N LYS A 311 15.53 -5.49 15.00
CA LYS A 311 14.20 -5.10 15.47
C LYS A 311 14.10 -3.57 15.57
N ILE A 312 13.09 -3.00 14.91
CA ILE A 312 12.93 -1.54 14.83
C ILE A 312 11.91 -1.04 15.85
N ARG A 313 10.84 -1.81 16.09
CA ARG A 313 9.75 -1.41 16.98
C ARG A 313 9.03 -2.61 17.58
N ASP A 314 8.29 -2.40 18.65
CA ASP A 314 7.48 -3.43 19.32
C ASP A 314 6.03 -3.43 18.85
N ALA A 315 5.56 -2.33 18.25
CA ALA A 315 4.20 -2.17 17.80
C ALA A 315 4.09 -1.23 16.60
N VAL A 316 3.03 -1.43 15.81
CA VAL A 316 2.55 -0.49 14.79
C VAL A 316 1.12 -0.06 15.11
N TYR A 317 0.75 1.14 14.67
CA TYR A 317 -0.57 1.73 14.89
C TYR A 317 -1.21 2.03 13.55
N ALA A 318 -2.53 1.86 13.48
CA ALA A 318 -3.30 2.27 12.31
C ALA A 318 -4.67 2.82 12.71
N GLU A 319 -5.27 3.59 11.81
CA GLU A 319 -6.54 4.25 12.02
C GLU A 319 -7.41 4.23 10.77
N VAL A 320 -8.71 4.12 10.98
CA VAL A 320 -9.73 4.47 10.00
C VAL A 320 -10.48 5.68 10.54
N ASN A 321 -10.81 6.64 9.69
CA ASN A 321 -11.63 7.80 10.05
C ASN A 321 -12.83 7.93 9.12
N PHE A 322 -12.56 7.96 7.81
CA PHE A 322 -13.57 8.16 6.79
C PHE A 322 -13.13 7.53 5.46
N HIS A 323 -14.05 6.89 4.77
CA HIS A 323 -13.89 6.52 3.36
C HIS A 323 -15.12 6.97 2.57
N THR A 324 -16.14 6.14 2.41
CA THR A 324 -17.46 6.55 1.91
C THR A 324 -18.32 7.09 3.04
N SER A 325 -18.15 6.57 4.24
CA SER A 325 -18.82 7.02 5.44
C SER A 325 -17.86 7.13 6.62
N TYR A 326 -18.28 7.84 7.65
CA TYR A 326 -17.56 8.01 8.91
C TYR A 326 -17.54 6.69 9.69
N GLU A 327 -16.35 6.23 10.05
CA GLU A 327 -16.16 4.98 10.80
C GLU A 327 -14.84 5.04 11.60
N PRO A 328 -14.76 5.86 12.65
CA PRO A 328 -13.53 6.06 13.39
C PRO A 328 -13.16 4.82 14.19
N ALA A 329 -11.98 4.29 13.92
CA ALA A 329 -11.40 3.17 14.62
C ALA A 329 -9.88 3.33 14.74
N ARG A 330 -9.29 2.72 15.75
CA ARG A 330 -7.84 2.71 16.01
C ARG A 330 -7.41 1.30 16.33
N CYS A 331 -6.19 0.94 15.95
CA CYS A 331 -5.59 -0.31 16.42
C CYS A 331 -4.13 -0.13 16.81
N ILE A 332 -3.71 -1.01 17.71
CA ILE A 332 -2.31 -1.32 17.98
C ILE A 332 -2.07 -2.79 17.62
N ARG A 333 -0.97 -3.05 16.91
CA ARG A 333 -0.56 -4.38 16.50
C ARG A 333 0.88 -4.62 16.95
N THR A 334 1.09 -5.61 17.83
CA THR A 334 2.38 -6.11 18.28
C THR A 334 2.75 -7.39 17.51
N ASP A 335 3.89 -8.01 17.79
CA ASP A 335 4.28 -9.28 17.15
C ASP A 335 3.24 -10.39 17.32
N ARG A 336 2.47 -10.38 18.40
CA ARG A 336 1.49 -11.43 18.72
C ARG A 336 0.05 -10.95 18.80
N TYR A 337 -0.22 -9.77 19.30
CA TYR A 337 -1.56 -9.34 19.61
C TYR A 337 -1.95 -8.13 18.77
N LYS A 338 -3.24 -8.06 18.44
CA LYS A 338 -3.87 -6.86 17.89
C LYS A 338 -5.07 -6.49 18.73
N TYR A 339 -5.11 -5.22 19.14
CA TYR A 339 -6.27 -4.61 19.79
C TYR A 339 -6.86 -3.57 18.85
N ILE A 340 -8.18 -3.60 18.68
CA ILE A 340 -8.95 -2.64 17.86
C ILE A 340 -10.01 -2.00 18.73
N ARG A 341 -10.17 -0.67 18.62
CA ARG A 341 -11.24 0.07 19.24
C ARG A 341 -12.03 0.84 18.20
N TYR A 342 -13.36 0.67 18.21
CA TYR A 342 -14.32 1.37 17.39
C TYR A 342 -14.97 2.47 18.22
N PHE A 343 -15.03 3.70 17.68
CA PHE A 343 -15.50 4.89 18.40
C PHE A 343 -16.89 5.35 17.96
N ASP A 344 -17.41 4.84 16.84
CA ASP A 344 -18.77 5.15 16.41
C ASP A 344 -19.76 4.28 17.18
N GLU A 345 -20.57 4.92 18.04
CA GLU A 345 -21.61 4.29 18.81
C GLU A 345 -22.99 4.38 18.13
N SER A 346 -23.09 5.16 17.06
CA SER A 346 -24.33 5.38 16.33
C SER A 346 -24.60 4.31 15.27
N HIS A 347 -23.53 3.63 14.80
CA HIS A 347 -23.60 2.61 13.75
C HIS A 347 -22.91 1.32 14.19
N LEU A 348 -23.69 0.40 14.75
CA LEU A 348 -23.18 -0.82 15.37
C LEU A 348 -22.97 -1.99 14.38
N CYS A 349 -23.54 -1.90 13.16
CA CYS A 349 -23.37 -2.94 12.14
C CYS A 349 -22.22 -2.63 11.19
N THR A 350 -21.80 -3.63 10.44
CA THR A 350 -20.75 -3.48 9.41
C THR A 350 -21.18 -2.48 8.34
N ASN A 351 -20.33 -1.48 8.11
CA ASN A 351 -20.60 -0.47 7.10
C ASN A 351 -20.13 -0.92 5.71
N SER A 352 -21.02 -1.59 4.98
CA SER A 352 -20.71 -2.12 3.66
C SER A 352 -20.44 -1.05 2.59
N SER A 353 -20.77 0.24 2.85
CA SER A 353 -20.51 1.33 1.90
C SER A 353 -19.02 1.66 1.77
N ASN A 354 -18.19 1.28 2.76
CA ASN A 354 -16.76 1.43 2.72
C ASN A 354 -16.04 0.34 1.91
N THR A 355 -16.75 -0.71 1.49
CA THR A 355 -16.24 -1.79 0.63
C THR A 355 -16.73 -1.56 -0.81
N ASP A 356 -15.83 -1.69 -1.79
CA ASP A 356 -16.16 -1.53 -3.20
C ASP A 356 -17.20 -2.58 -3.68
N GLU A 357 -18.00 -2.21 -4.67
CA GLU A 357 -18.97 -3.14 -5.26
C GLU A 357 -18.24 -4.25 -6.04
N SER A 358 -18.59 -5.49 -5.74
CA SER A 358 -17.94 -6.68 -6.33
C SER A 358 -18.82 -7.92 -6.19
N PRO A 359 -18.58 -8.98 -7.01
CA PRO A 359 -19.16 -10.30 -6.80
C PRO A 359 -18.90 -10.85 -5.38
N THR A 360 -17.67 -10.67 -4.88
CA THR A 360 -17.29 -11.06 -3.50
C THR A 360 -18.12 -10.31 -2.46
N LYS A 361 -18.30 -9.00 -2.59
CA LYS A 361 -19.17 -8.23 -1.68
C LYS A 361 -20.63 -8.68 -1.75
N ALA A 362 -21.12 -8.94 -2.96
CA ALA A 362 -22.50 -9.44 -3.15
C ALA A 362 -22.69 -10.80 -2.48
N PHE A 363 -21.70 -11.70 -2.61
CA PHE A 363 -21.69 -12.99 -1.92
C PHE A 363 -21.81 -12.80 -0.40
N PHE A 364 -20.94 -12.00 0.22
CA PHE A 364 -21.00 -11.72 1.65
C PHE A 364 -22.33 -11.09 2.09
N THR A 365 -22.89 -10.17 1.27
CA THR A 365 -24.17 -9.53 1.54
C THR A 365 -25.31 -10.55 1.57
N GLY A 366 -25.27 -11.56 0.67
CA GLY A 366 -26.23 -12.66 0.67
C GLY A 366 -26.19 -13.53 1.94
N TYR A 367 -25.09 -13.48 2.70
CA TYR A 367 -24.90 -14.19 3.98
C TYR A 367 -24.96 -13.25 5.20
N GLY A 368 -25.56 -12.07 5.08
CA GLY A 368 -25.82 -11.18 6.22
C GLY A 368 -24.61 -10.31 6.61
N PHE A 369 -23.80 -9.87 5.65
CA PHE A 369 -22.64 -9.01 5.93
C PHE A 369 -23.03 -7.66 6.56
N ARG A 370 -24.17 -7.10 6.15
CA ARG A 370 -24.65 -5.81 6.65
C ARG A 370 -25.24 -5.90 8.06
N GLU A 371 -25.66 -7.07 8.45
CA GLU A 371 -26.26 -7.40 9.75
C GLU A 371 -25.21 -7.81 10.80
N GLN A 372 -23.93 -7.97 10.38
CA GLN A 372 -22.86 -8.29 11.31
C GLN A 372 -22.59 -7.12 12.25
N GLU A 373 -22.78 -7.34 13.55
CA GLU A 373 -22.47 -6.36 14.58
C GLU A 373 -20.95 -6.19 14.74
N LYS A 374 -20.52 -4.96 14.85
CA LYS A 374 -19.13 -4.61 15.19
C LYS A 374 -18.98 -4.57 16.70
N PRO A 375 -17.99 -5.24 17.28
CA PRO A 375 -17.69 -5.06 18.70
C PRO A 375 -17.16 -3.65 18.94
N ARG A 376 -17.37 -3.08 20.13
CA ARG A 376 -16.73 -1.82 20.52
C ARG A 376 -15.21 -1.96 20.61
N GLU A 377 -14.76 -3.12 21.06
CA GLU A 377 -13.37 -3.47 21.22
C GLU A 377 -13.14 -4.90 20.77
N ALA A 378 -11.97 -5.14 20.19
CA ALA A 378 -11.56 -6.48 19.81
C ALA A 378 -10.11 -6.72 20.16
N LEU A 379 -9.79 -7.93 20.62
CA LEU A 379 -8.45 -8.42 20.86
C LEU A 379 -8.26 -9.74 20.10
N TYR A 380 -7.19 -9.84 19.33
CA TYR A 380 -6.85 -11.06 18.58
C TYR A 380 -5.44 -11.54 18.95
N ASP A 381 -5.25 -12.86 19.08
CA ASP A 381 -3.95 -13.51 19.20
C ASP A 381 -3.52 -13.99 17.79
N LEU A 382 -2.70 -13.22 17.13
CA LEU A 382 -2.32 -13.42 15.74
C LEU A 382 -1.46 -14.69 15.49
N ILE A 383 -0.95 -15.32 16.56
CA ILE A 383 -0.22 -16.60 16.43
C ILE A 383 -1.21 -17.76 16.26
N TYR A 384 -2.33 -17.74 16.98
CA TYR A 384 -3.34 -18.81 16.93
C TYR A 384 -4.54 -18.48 16.05
N ASP A 385 -4.71 -17.22 15.70
CA ASP A 385 -5.83 -16.70 14.89
C ASP A 385 -5.34 -15.68 13.87
N THR A 386 -4.65 -16.16 12.85
CA THR A 386 -4.13 -15.31 11.74
C THR A 386 -5.25 -14.70 10.89
N GLY A 387 -6.47 -15.21 11.00
CA GLY A 387 -7.66 -14.69 10.31
C GLY A 387 -8.45 -13.68 11.12
N GLU A 388 -8.07 -13.41 12.38
CA GLU A 388 -8.70 -12.43 13.28
C GLU A 388 -10.22 -12.66 13.43
N ARG A 389 -10.62 -13.92 13.66
CA ARG A 389 -12.04 -14.33 13.73
C ARG A 389 -12.49 -14.60 15.17
N ASN A 390 -11.56 -14.79 16.09
CA ASN A 390 -11.86 -15.10 17.50
C ASN A 390 -11.52 -13.89 18.40
N ASN A 391 -12.52 -13.06 18.68
CA ASN A 391 -12.36 -11.90 19.56
C ASN A 391 -12.20 -12.33 21.02
N LEU A 392 -11.03 -12.11 21.60
CA LEU A 392 -10.64 -12.47 22.96
C LEU A 392 -10.95 -11.38 24.00
N ILE A 393 -11.60 -10.27 23.63
CA ILE A 393 -11.79 -9.11 24.51
C ILE A 393 -12.54 -9.47 25.81
N ALA A 394 -13.48 -10.39 25.77
CA ALA A 394 -14.22 -10.87 26.93
C ALA A 394 -13.54 -12.02 27.69
N SER A 395 -12.36 -12.47 27.25
CA SER A 395 -11.63 -13.58 27.88
C SER A 395 -10.93 -13.13 29.17
N PRO A 396 -11.25 -13.68 30.34
CA PRO A 396 -10.58 -13.32 31.59
C PRO A 396 -9.07 -13.56 31.56
N ALA A 397 -8.61 -14.58 30.81
CA ALA A 397 -7.20 -14.89 30.64
C ALA A 397 -6.41 -13.79 29.91
N HIS A 398 -7.09 -12.93 29.17
CA HIS A 398 -6.49 -11.86 28.36
C HIS A 398 -6.81 -10.45 28.87
N ALA A 399 -7.51 -10.32 30.01
CA ALA A 399 -7.96 -9.01 30.54
C ALA A 399 -6.78 -8.03 30.80
N ALA A 400 -5.68 -8.51 31.38
CA ALA A 400 -4.50 -7.68 31.62
C ALA A 400 -3.87 -7.20 30.29
N ARG A 401 -3.79 -8.05 29.28
CA ARG A 401 -3.25 -7.70 27.95
C ARG A 401 -4.18 -6.71 27.23
N SER A 402 -5.49 -6.89 27.31
CA SER A 402 -6.46 -5.94 26.75
C SER A 402 -6.27 -4.54 27.35
N LEU A 403 -6.14 -4.45 28.67
CA LEU A 403 -5.94 -3.17 29.35
C LEU A 403 -4.61 -2.51 28.96
N GLU A 404 -3.52 -3.26 28.91
CA GLU A 404 -2.21 -2.76 28.49
C GLU A 404 -2.26 -2.13 27.10
N LEU A 405 -2.86 -2.83 26.13
CA LEU A 405 -2.95 -2.35 24.75
C LEU A 405 -3.95 -1.20 24.58
N ALA A 406 -4.99 -1.13 25.43
CA ALA A 406 -5.99 -0.05 25.36
C ALA A 406 -5.43 1.31 25.83
N ILE A 407 -4.37 1.31 26.65
CA ILE A 407 -3.76 2.53 27.21
C ILE A 407 -2.42 2.91 26.51
N SER A 408 -1.94 2.08 25.58
CA SER A 408 -0.74 2.34 24.76
C SER A 408 -1.06 3.22 23.56
#